data_64d1eed11871f3a61fa98a591323bc19
#
_entry.id   64d1eed11871f3a61fa98a591323bc19
#
_cell.length_a   1.000
_cell.length_b   1.000
_cell.length_c   1.000
_cell.angle_alpha   90.00
_cell.angle_beta   90.00
_cell.angle_gamma   90.00
#
_symmetry.space_group_name_H-M   'P 1'
#
loop_
_entity.id
_entity.type
_entity.pdbx_description
1 polymer ?
#
loop_
_entity_poly.entity_id
_entity_poly.type
_entity_poly.pdbx_seq_one_letter_code
_entity_poly.pdbx_strand_id
1 'polypeptide(L)'
;GAAADRRQKTIKGEPIVTDPDAFYIINMFTDRKGKPTRFKNPFKAGDIIEAKANEFERAVAGRRVFKCDDGYLALLFFGRLACIHRHGKVLPIGPSVILEPLPAILRPWLIDPKQPKYQRGKGLILTKGEDKSGRMAGFRSGDVAMFTSEPYEIHANGKTYWEMLDILIWGKAK
;
A
#
# COMPACT_ATOMS: atom_id res chain seq x y z
N GLY A 1 23.13 2.47 -11.68
CA GLY A 1 23.90 2.08 -10.52
C GLY A 1 23.06 1.85 -9.28
N ALA A 2 23.68 1.39 -8.21
CA ALA A 2 23.00 1.07 -6.94
C ALA A 2 22.20 2.22 -6.33
N ALA A 3 22.58 3.47 -6.60
CA ALA A 3 21.87 4.64 -6.11
C ALA A 3 20.55 4.91 -6.86
N ALA A 4 20.45 4.51 -8.14
CA ALA A 4 19.20 4.61 -8.91
C ALA A 4 18.20 3.53 -8.44
N ASP A 5 18.69 2.33 -8.14
CA ASP A 5 17.86 1.21 -7.70
C ASP A 5 17.21 1.45 -6.34
N ARG A 6 17.87 2.20 -5.45
CA ARG A 6 17.30 2.58 -4.14
C ARG A 6 16.05 3.44 -4.22
N ARG A 7 15.82 4.11 -5.35
CA ARG A 7 14.64 4.94 -5.59
C ARG A 7 13.54 4.22 -6.35
N GLN A 8 13.84 3.08 -6.93
CA GLN A 8 12.84 2.30 -7.67
C GLN A 8 11.96 1.55 -6.68
N LYS A 9 10.75 2.06 -6.49
CA LYS A 9 9.74 1.47 -5.60
C LYS A 9 8.82 0.49 -6.32
N THR A 10 8.82 0.51 -7.64
CA THR A 10 7.92 -0.27 -8.48
C THR A 10 8.70 -1.38 -9.17
N ILE A 11 8.23 -2.61 -9.00
CA ILE A 11 8.77 -3.79 -9.66
C ILE A 11 7.83 -4.14 -10.81
N LYS A 12 8.35 -4.09 -12.03
CA LYS A 12 7.61 -4.55 -13.22
C LYS A 12 7.76 -6.06 -13.31
N GLY A 13 6.65 -6.76 -13.33
CA GLY A 13 6.64 -8.20 -13.49
C GLY A 13 5.24 -8.76 -13.39
N GLU A 14 5.06 -9.94 -13.90
CA GLU A 14 3.84 -10.70 -13.67
C GLU A 14 3.98 -11.49 -12.37
N PRO A 15 3.07 -11.34 -11.42
CA PRO A 15 3.08 -12.18 -10.25
C PRO A 15 2.84 -13.64 -10.66
N ILE A 16 3.62 -14.55 -10.09
CA ILE A 16 3.37 -15.98 -10.27
C ILE A 16 2.17 -16.34 -9.42
N VAL A 17 1.03 -16.44 -10.07
CA VAL A 17 -0.22 -16.85 -9.46
C VAL A 17 -0.43 -18.32 -9.82
N THR A 18 0.04 -19.21 -8.99
CA THR A 18 -0.11 -20.66 -9.21
C THR A 18 -1.52 -21.15 -8.88
N ASP A 19 -2.21 -20.44 -8.01
CA ASP A 19 -3.57 -20.77 -7.58
C ASP A 19 -4.36 -19.46 -7.36
N PRO A 20 -5.39 -19.17 -8.18
CA PRO A 20 -6.19 -17.96 -8.04
C PRO A 20 -6.99 -17.95 -6.72
N ASP A 21 -7.23 -19.10 -6.11
CA ASP A 21 -7.92 -19.24 -4.84
C ASP A 21 -6.98 -19.28 -3.63
N ALA A 22 -5.66 -19.10 -3.87
CA ALA A 22 -4.68 -19.07 -2.80
C ALA A 22 -4.94 -17.96 -1.80
N PHE A 23 -4.66 -18.25 -0.53
CA PHE A 23 -4.76 -17.30 0.56
C PHE A 23 -3.37 -16.94 1.08
N TYR A 24 -3.19 -15.68 1.38
CA TYR A 24 -2.00 -15.19 2.07
C TYR A 24 -2.29 -15.01 3.55
N ILE A 25 -1.31 -15.35 4.37
CA ILE A 25 -1.37 -15.15 5.82
C ILE A 25 -0.41 -14.02 6.17
N ILE A 26 -0.94 -13.00 6.81
CA ILE A 26 -0.15 -11.92 7.38
C ILE A 26 -0.18 -12.12 8.89
N ASN A 27 0.92 -12.57 9.47
CA ASN A 27 1.00 -12.97 10.88
C ASN A 27 0.65 -11.87 11.88
N MET A 28 0.85 -10.60 11.50
CA MET A 28 0.49 -9.46 12.36
C MET A 28 -1.03 -9.22 12.44
N PHE A 29 -1.81 -9.83 11.55
CA PHE A 29 -3.26 -9.71 11.58
C PHE A 29 -3.89 -10.98 12.10
N THR A 30 -4.49 -10.88 13.25
CA THR A 30 -5.23 -11.97 13.87
C THR A 30 -6.72 -11.65 13.91
N ASP A 31 -7.53 -12.68 13.86
CA ASP A 31 -8.96 -12.58 14.12
C ASP A 31 -9.23 -12.40 15.63
N ARG A 32 -10.51 -12.31 16.01
CA ARG A 32 -10.91 -12.18 17.41
C ARG A 32 -10.49 -13.37 18.29
N LYS A 33 -10.13 -14.50 17.69
CA LYS A 33 -9.67 -15.73 18.37
C LYS A 33 -8.14 -15.84 18.39
N GLY A 34 -7.43 -14.81 17.93
CA GLY A 34 -5.96 -14.80 17.87
C GLY A 34 -5.37 -15.65 16.75
N LYS A 35 -6.18 -16.15 15.81
CA LYS A 35 -5.68 -16.88 14.65
C LYS A 35 -5.24 -15.93 13.53
N PRO A 36 -4.17 -16.26 12.79
CA PRO A 36 -3.75 -15.46 11.64
C PRO A 36 -4.88 -15.31 10.61
N THR A 37 -5.10 -14.09 10.16
CA THR A 37 -6.11 -13.77 9.16
C THR A 37 -5.61 -14.14 7.76
N ARG A 38 -6.45 -14.80 6.99
CA ARG A 38 -6.18 -15.20 5.60
C ARG A 38 -6.76 -14.17 4.65
N PHE A 39 -5.94 -13.75 3.68
CA PHE A 39 -6.34 -12.84 2.61
C PHE A 39 -6.30 -13.57 1.27
N LYS A 40 -7.26 -13.26 0.40
CA LYS A 40 -7.26 -13.79 -0.97
C LYS A 40 -6.09 -13.24 -1.76
N ASN A 41 -5.61 -14.02 -2.72
CA ASN A 41 -4.63 -13.57 -3.69
C ASN A 41 -5.22 -12.43 -4.55
N PRO A 42 -4.72 -11.17 -4.42
CA PRO A 42 -5.25 -10.05 -5.17
C PRO A 42 -4.61 -9.88 -6.55
N PHE A 43 -3.55 -10.62 -6.83
CA PHE A 43 -2.71 -10.41 -8.03
C PHE A 43 -3.29 -11.07 -9.27
N LYS A 44 -3.11 -10.39 -10.40
CA LYS A 44 -3.46 -10.89 -11.74
C LYS A 44 -2.27 -10.69 -12.68
N ALA A 45 -2.21 -11.49 -13.74
CA ALA A 45 -1.21 -11.31 -14.78
C ALA A 45 -1.29 -9.89 -15.37
N GLY A 46 -0.13 -9.29 -15.62
CA GLY A 46 -0.03 -7.92 -16.11
C GLY A 46 -0.07 -6.83 -15.04
N ASP A 47 -0.28 -7.17 -13.78
CA ASP A 47 -0.21 -6.20 -12.69
C ASP A 47 1.23 -5.65 -12.54
N ILE A 48 1.33 -4.37 -12.19
CA ILE A 48 2.56 -3.77 -11.72
C ILE A 48 2.42 -3.62 -10.20
N ILE A 49 3.35 -4.20 -9.46
CA ILE A 49 3.32 -4.21 -8.01
C ILE A 49 4.35 -3.24 -7.48
N GLU A 50 3.90 -2.33 -6.62
CA GLU A 50 4.78 -1.43 -5.90
C GLU A 50 5.13 -2.02 -4.54
N ALA A 51 6.43 -2.20 -4.30
CA ALA A 51 6.94 -2.62 -3.00
C ALA A 51 7.28 -1.40 -2.15
N LYS A 52 7.08 -1.51 -0.84
CA LYS A 52 7.52 -0.48 0.11
C LYS A 52 9.04 -0.36 0.10
N ALA A 53 9.55 0.81 0.48
CA ALA A 53 10.97 1.11 0.46
C ALA A 53 11.80 -0.03 1.09
N ASN A 54 12.91 -0.37 0.45
CA ASN A 54 13.89 -1.38 0.84
C ASN A 54 13.42 -2.85 0.76
N GLU A 55 12.21 -3.15 0.30
CA GLU A 55 11.81 -4.57 0.19
C GLU A 55 12.59 -5.31 -0.89
N PHE A 56 12.83 -4.67 -2.02
CA PHE A 56 13.64 -5.27 -3.08
C PHE A 56 15.10 -5.50 -2.63
N GLU A 57 15.69 -4.51 -1.97
CA GLU A 57 17.04 -4.61 -1.43
C GLU A 57 17.14 -5.71 -0.37
N ARG A 58 16.13 -5.85 0.47
CA ARG A 58 16.03 -6.96 1.43
C ARG A 58 15.88 -8.30 0.74
N ALA A 59 15.14 -8.37 -0.36
CA ALA A 59 15.02 -9.58 -1.15
C ALA A 59 16.37 -9.99 -1.76
N VAL A 60 17.12 -9.04 -2.29
CA VAL A 60 18.48 -9.28 -2.82
C VAL A 60 19.42 -9.73 -1.70
N ALA A 61 19.46 -9.02 -0.59
CA ALA A 61 20.32 -9.35 0.56
C ALA A 61 19.96 -10.70 1.18
N GLY A 62 18.68 -11.04 1.21
CA GLY A 62 18.17 -12.34 1.69
C GLY A 62 18.24 -13.48 0.67
N ARG A 63 18.87 -13.27 -0.47
CA ARG A 63 18.97 -14.26 -1.57
C ARG A 63 17.61 -14.76 -2.06
N ARG A 64 16.63 -13.87 -2.12
CA ARG A 64 15.26 -14.15 -2.58
C ARG A 64 15.00 -13.66 -4.01
N VAL A 65 16.05 -13.34 -4.74
CA VAL A 65 15.99 -12.94 -6.16
C VAL A 65 16.79 -13.94 -6.98
N PHE A 66 16.14 -14.49 -7.99
CA PHE A 66 16.70 -15.54 -8.84
C PHE A 66 16.69 -15.08 -10.29
N LYS A 67 17.77 -15.35 -11.02
CA LYS A 67 17.83 -15.10 -12.45
C LYS A 67 17.13 -16.24 -13.19
N CYS A 68 16.23 -15.87 -14.10
CA CYS A 68 15.54 -16.79 -15.02
C CYS A 68 15.93 -16.45 -16.46
N ASP A 69 15.53 -17.30 -17.42
CA ASP A 69 15.87 -17.13 -18.85
C ASP A 69 15.31 -15.82 -19.42
N ASP A 70 14.15 -15.38 -18.95
CA ASP A 70 13.41 -14.20 -19.42
C ASP A 70 13.34 -13.05 -18.38
N GLY A 71 14.19 -13.10 -17.35
CA GLY A 71 14.23 -12.03 -16.36
C GLY A 71 14.64 -12.50 -14.97
N TYR A 72 13.97 -11.98 -13.95
CA TYR A 72 14.24 -12.30 -12.55
C TYR A 72 12.97 -12.71 -11.83
N LEU A 73 13.07 -13.71 -10.99
CA LEU A 73 12.05 -14.08 -10.02
C LEU A 73 12.43 -13.50 -8.65
N ALA A 74 11.58 -12.66 -8.10
CA ALA A 74 11.76 -12.11 -6.76
C ALA A 74 10.68 -12.65 -5.82
N LEU A 75 11.09 -13.18 -4.67
CA LEU A 75 10.18 -13.58 -3.60
C LEU A 75 10.06 -12.41 -2.61
N LEU A 76 8.91 -11.76 -2.60
CA LEU A 76 8.65 -10.60 -1.77
C LEU A 76 7.67 -10.95 -0.64
N PHE A 77 7.84 -10.30 0.51
CA PHE A 77 6.90 -10.45 1.60
C PHE A 77 5.61 -9.67 1.32
N PHE A 78 4.49 -10.34 1.42
CA PHE A 78 3.17 -9.78 1.16
C PHE A 78 2.89 -8.50 1.95
N GLY A 79 3.25 -8.46 3.24
CA GLY A 79 3.08 -7.30 4.10
C GLY A 79 3.99 -6.11 3.78
N ARG A 80 4.93 -6.27 2.85
CA ARG A 80 5.85 -5.21 2.41
C ARG A 80 5.47 -4.65 1.04
N LEU A 81 4.34 -5.04 0.50
CA LEU A 81 3.82 -4.51 -0.75
C LEU A 81 2.88 -3.35 -0.46
N ALA A 82 2.99 -2.29 -1.23
CA ALA A 82 2.20 -1.07 -1.03
C ALA A 82 0.87 -1.13 -1.78
N CYS A 83 0.91 -1.42 -3.07
CA CYS A 83 -0.28 -1.41 -3.91
C CYS A 83 -0.07 -2.17 -5.22
N ILE A 84 -1.17 -2.34 -5.93
CA ILE A 84 -1.20 -2.86 -7.29
C ILE A 84 -1.58 -1.72 -8.23
N HIS A 85 -0.80 -1.54 -9.30
CA HIS A 85 -1.17 -0.69 -10.42
C HIS A 85 -1.77 -1.56 -11.51
N ARG A 86 -3.05 -1.38 -11.79
CA ARG A 86 -3.81 -2.14 -12.79
C ARG A 86 -4.70 -1.22 -13.60
N HIS A 87 -4.49 -1.17 -14.90
CA HIS A 87 -5.29 -0.34 -15.81
C HIS A 87 -5.42 1.12 -15.35
N GLY A 88 -4.31 1.72 -14.92
CA GLY A 88 -4.27 3.09 -14.42
C GLY A 88 -4.89 3.31 -13.04
N LYS A 89 -5.32 2.27 -12.36
CA LYS A 89 -5.88 2.32 -11.01
C LYS A 89 -4.86 1.88 -9.97
N VAL A 90 -4.91 2.51 -8.82
CA VAL A 90 -4.14 2.13 -7.63
C VAL A 90 -5.04 1.30 -6.73
N LEU A 91 -4.69 0.04 -6.53
CA LEU A 91 -5.51 -0.93 -5.79
C LEU A 91 -4.82 -1.35 -4.49
N PRO A 92 -5.56 -1.49 -3.39
CA PRO A 92 -5.01 -1.94 -2.12
C PRO A 92 -4.71 -3.44 -2.13
N ILE A 93 -3.79 -3.85 -1.26
CA ILE A 93 -3.41 -5.25 -1.05
C ILE A 93 -3.80 -5.67 0.37
N GLY A 94 -4.58 -6.75 0.50
CA GLY A 94 -5.02 -7.24 1.79
C GLY A 94 -5.81 -6.18 2.58
N PRO A 95 -5.47 -5.92 3.85
CA PRO A 95 -6.20 -4.99 4.70
C PRO A 95 -5.79 -3.52 4.51
N SER A 96 -5.18 -3.19 3.38
CA SER A 96 -4.76 -1.82 3.08
C SER A 96 -5.93 -0.94 2.66
N VAL A 97 -5.74 0.36 2.80
CA VAL A 97 -6.65 1.40 2.34
C VAL A 97 -5.86 2.38 1.49
N ILE A 98 -6.41 2.76 0.35
CA ILE A 98 -5.86 3.82 -0.50
C ILE A 98 -6.61 5.12 -0.22
N LEU A 99 -5.84 6.15 0.09
CA LEU A 99 -6.33 7.46 0.47
C LEU A 99 -5.84 8.52 -0.54
N GLU A 100 -6.63 9.56 -0.70
CA GLU A 100 -6.19 10.80 -1.33
C GLU A 100 -5.80 11.81 -0.25
N PRO A 101 -4.58 12.38 -0.31
CA PRO A 101 -4.17 13.44 0.61
C PRO A 101 -5.07 14.66 0.46
N LEU A 102 -5.44 15.26 1.56
CA LEU A 102 -6.19 16.52 1.56
C LEU A 102 -5.21 17.70 1.53
N PRO A 103 -5.47 18.72 0.70
CA PRO A 103 -4.63 19.91 0.66
C PRO A 103 -4.49 20.55 2.03
N ALA A 104 -3.30 21.05 2.36
CA ALA A 104 -3.11 21.82 3.58
C ALA A 104 -3.97 23.09 3.57
N ILE A 105 -4.44 23.48 4.73
CA ILE A 105 -5.16 24.75 4.91
C ILE A 105 -4.09 25.84 4.88
N LEU A 106 -4.03 26.57 3.77
CA LEU A 106 -3.11 27.69 3.61
C LEU A 106 -3.52 28.84 4.53
N ARG A 107 -2.61 29.23 5.39
CA ARG A 107 -2.73 30.46 6.17
C ARG A 107 -1.91 31.54 5.47
N PRO A 108 -2.52 32.49 4.73
CA PRO A 108 -1.78 33.42 3.87
C PRO A 108 -0.86 34.36 4.63
N TRP A 109 -1.02 34.51 5.95
CA TRP A 109 -0.14 35.32 6.80
C TRP A 109 1.09 34.56 7.33
N LEU A 110 1.15 33.27 7.13
CA LEU A 110 2.26 32.43 7.61
C LEU A 110 3.12 32.04 6.41
N ILE A 111 4.12 32.86 6.11
CA ILE A 111 5.10 32.52 5.09
C ILE A 111 6.12 31.57 5.71
N ASP A 112 5.81 30.29 5.75
CA ASP A 112 6.74 29.23 6.14
C ASP A 112 7.02 28.36 4.91
N PRO A 113 8.26 28.40 4.35
CA PRO A 113 8.62 27.52 3.23
C PRO A 113 8.59 26.03 3.58
N LYS A 114 8.48 25.70 4.88
CA LYS A 114 8.36 24.33 5.37
C LYS A 114 6.92 23.91 5.65
N GLN A 115 5.91 24.66 5.21
CA GLN A 115 4.52 24.25 5.37
C GLN A 115 4.28 22.91 4.69
N PRO A 116 3.64 21.96 5.38
CA PRO A 116 3.29 20.68 4.76
C PRO A 116 2.33 20.92 3.60
N LYS A 117 2.53 20.21 2.51
CA LYS A 117 1.68 20.26 1.30
C LYS A 117 0.27 19.72 1.57
N TYR A 118 0.14 18.82 2.53
CA TYR A 118 -1.09 18.12 2.85
C TYR A 118 -1.43 18.22 4.35
N GLN A 119 -2.71 18.06 4.66
CA GLN A 119 -3.16 17.95 6.05
C GLN A 119 -2.57 16.67 6.69
N ARG A 120 -2.11 16.81 7.92
CA ARG A 120 -1.60 15.66 8.69
C ARG A 120 -2.77 14.90 9.32
N GLY A 121 -2.67 13.59 9.33
CA GLY A 121 -3.58 12.72 10.06
C GLY A 121 -4.98 12.60 9.46
N LYS A 122 -5.19 13.07 8.25
CA LYS A 122 -6.47 12.98 7.52
C LYS A 122 -6.25 12.65 6.06
N GLY A 123 -7.10 11.79 5.51
CA GLY A 123 -7.08 11.44 4.10
C GLY A 123 -8.45 10.99 3.62
N LEU A 124 -8.75 11.29 2.36
CA LEU A 124 -10.00 10.88 1.73
C LEU A 124 -9.90 9.42 1.30
N ILE A 125 -10.83 8.59 1.74
CA ILE A 125 -10.86 7.17 1.35
C ILE A 125 -11.26 7.06 -0.12
N LEU A 126 -10.39 6.47 -0.94
CA LEU A 126 -10.69 6.14 -2.34
C LEU A 126 -11.16 4.70 -2.47
N THR A 127 -10.42 3.75 -1.90
CA THR A 127 -10.76 2.34 -1.97
C THR A 127 -10.20 1.58 -0.78
N LYS A 128 -10.91 0.56 -0.36
CA LYS A 128 -10.54 -0.34 0.74
C LYS A 128 -10.15 -1.68 0.17
N GLY A 129 -9.20 -2.35 0.82
CA GLY A 129 -8.89 -3.75 0.57
C GLY A 129 -9.86 -4.70 1.27
N GLU A 130 -9.41 -5.90 1.55
CA GLU A 130 -10.21 -6.89 2.27
C GLU A 130 -10.37 -6.50 3.75
N ASP A 131 -11.59 -6.26 4.17
CA ASP A 131 -11.92 -5.95 5.57
C ASP A 131 -12.36 -7.21 6.33
N LYS A 132 -11.40 -8.05 6.68
CA LYS A 132 -11.67 -9.29 7.44
C LYS A 132 -12.05 -9.07 8.89
N SER A 133 -11.61 -7.95 9.46
CA SER A 133 -11.91 -7.59 10.86
C SER A 133 -13.27 -6.90 11.04
N GLY A 134 -13.88 -6.44 9.97
CA GLY A 134 -15.07 -5.57 10.01
C GLY A 134 -14.79 -4.14 10.45
N ARG A 135 -13.53 -3.81 10.69
CA ARG A 135 -13.08 -2.50 11.20
C ARG A 135 -13.49 -1.35 10.27
N MET A 136 -13.46 -1.58 8.97
CA MET A 136 -13.76 -0.59 7.95
C MET A 136 -15.22 -0.62 7.48
N ALA A 137 -16.10 -1.39 8.13
CA ALA A 137 -17.49 -1.56 7.71
C ALA A 137 -18.29 -0.24 7.67
N GLY A 138 -17.98 0.68 8.57
CA GLY A 138 -18.60 2.01 8.64
C GLY A 138 -17.98 3.07 7.73
N PHE A 139 -16.95 2.72 6.95
CA PHE A 139 -16.25 3.66 6.08
C PHE A 139 -16.63 3.41 4.62
N ARG A 140 -16.89 4.50 3.90
CA ARG A 140 -17.21 4.48 2.46
C ARG A 140 -16.16 5.28 1.68
N SER A 141 -16.08 5.04 0.39
CA SER A 141 -15.36 5.91 -0.52
C SER A 141 -15.90 7.34 -0.40
N GLY A 142 -15.01 8.32 -0.27
CA GLY A 142 -15.36 9.72 -0.02
C GLY A 142 -15.38 10.12 1.45
N ASP A 143 -15.36 9.18 2.38
CA ASP A 143 -15.20 9.51 3.82
C ASP A 143 -13.77 9.95 4.11
N VAL A 144 -13.62 10.83 5.10
CA VAL A 144 -12.30 11.28 5.57
C VAL A 144 -11.87 10.42 6.75
N ALA A 145 -10.83 9.64 6.54
CA ALA A 145 -10.20 8.83 7.59
C ALA A 145 -9.26 9.67 8.44
N MET A 146 -9.20 9.36 9.73
CA MET A 146 -8.30 9.97 10.70
C MET A 146 -7.29 8.95 11.22
N PHE A 147 -6.03 9.33 11.27
CA PHE A 147 -4.92 8.47 11.66
C PHE A 147 -3.78 9.30 12.26
N THR A 148 -2.87 8.64 12.98
CA THR A 148 -1.68 9.27 13.57
C THR A 148 -0.38 8.79 12.94
N SER A 149 -0.40 7.60 12.32
CA SER A 149 0.77 7.04 11.65
C SER A 149 1.01 7.71 10.30
N GLU A 150 2.27 7.79 9.89
CA GLU A 150 2.61 8.32 8.58
C GLU A 150 2.26 7.31 7.48
N PRO A 151 1.47 7.70 6.47
CA PRO A 151 1.11 6.82 5.38
C PRO A 151 2.26 6.62 4.41
N TYR A 152 2.24 5.52 3.66
CA TYR A 152 3.13 5.30 2.54
C TYR A 152 2.68 6.11 1.32
N GLU A 153 3.59 6.84 0.71
CA GLU A 153 3.29 7.73 -0.42
C GLU A 153 3.45 7.01 -1.76
N ILE A 154 2.42 7.09 -2.59
CA ILE A 154 2.37 6.49 -3.93
C ILE A 154 2.21 7.61 -4.96
N HIS A 155 3.03 7.58 -5.99
CA HIS A 155 2.95 8.52 -7.12
C HIS A 155 2.48 7.77 -8.37
N ALA A 156 1.31 8.15 -8.87
CA ALA A 156 0.73 7.55 -10.07
C ALA A 156 -0.21 8.55 -10.76
N ASN A 157 -0.30 8.46 -12.08
CA ASN A 157 -1.23 9.28 -12.87
C ASN A 157 -1.11 10.80 -12.64
N GLY A 158 0.10 11.28 -12.34
CA GLY A 158 0.35 12.68 -11.99
C GLY A 158 -0.22 13.11 -10.64
N LYS A 159 -0.64 12.18 -9.80
CA LYS A 159 -1.22 12.40 -8.49
C LYS A 159 -0.45 11.69 -7.39
N THR A 160 -0.66 12.14 -6.16
CA THR A 160 -0.17 11.49 -4.96
C THR A 160 -1.32 10.74 -4.29
N TYR A 161 -1.07 9.49 -3.94
CA TYR A 161 -1.97 8.66 -3.15
C TYR A 161 -1.25 8.23 -1.88
N TRP A 162 -2.01 7.89 -0.86
CA TRP A 162 -1.49 7.31 0.37
C TRP A 162 -2.02 5.90 0.56
N GLU A 163 -1.16 5.02 1.05
CA GLU A 163 -1.53 3.67 1.47
C GLU A 163 -1.25 3.53 2.96
N MET A 164 -2.15 2.89 3.66
CA MET A 164 -1.95 2.48 5.03
C MET A 164 -2.81 1.26 5.38
N LEU A 165 -2.41 0.57 6.45
CA LEU A 165 -3.18 -0.53 6.97
C LEU A 165 -4.45 -0.02 7.69
N ASP A 166 -5.53 -0.75 7.58
CA ASP A 166 -6.82 -0.41 8.20
C ASP A 166 -6.73 -0.22 9.72
N ILE A 167 -5.86 -1.01 10.38
CA ILE A 167 -5.66 -0.92 11.84
C ILE A 167 -5.09 0.43 12.31
N LEU A 168 -4.51 1.20 11.41
CA LEU A 168 -3.94 2.50 11.71
C LEU A 168 -4.97 3.63 11.60
N ILE A 169 -6.14 3.34 11.05
CA ILE A 169 -7.26 4.29 10.97
C ILE A 169 -8.08 4.15 12.24
N TRP A 170 -8.16 5.22 13.01
CA TRP A 170 -8.85 5.19 14.31
C TRP A 170 -10.21 5.87 14.30
N GLY A 171 -10.54 6.63 13.28
CA GLY A 171 -11.81 7.31 13.23
C GLY A 171 -12.12 7.93 11.88
N LYS A 172 -13.31 8.48 11.79
CA LYS A 172 -13.84 9.20 10.64
C LYS A 172 -14.10 10.65 11.05
N ALA A 173 -13.59 11.60 10.25
CA ALA A 173 -13.90 13.00 10.42
C ALA A 173 -15.36 13.27 10.03
N LYS A 174 -16.01 14.13 10.79
CA LYS A 174 -17.35 14.62 10.48
C LYS A 174 -17.30 15.72 9.43
#